data_e74b7445b5079609122fdbb97f36ac02
#
_entry.id   e74b7445b5079609122fdbb97f36ac02
#
_cell.length_a   1.000
_cell.length_b   1.000
_cell.length_c   1.000
_cell.angle_alpha   90.00
_cell.angle_beta   90.00
_cell.angle_gamma   90.00
#
_symmetry.space_group_name_H-M   'P 1'
#
loop_
_entity.id
_entity.type
_entity.pdbx_description
1 polymer ?
#
loop_
_entity_poly.entity_id
_entity_poly.type
_entity_poly.pdbx_seq_one_letter_code
_entity_poly.pdbx_strand_id
1 'polypeptide(L)'
;YLPGAVYELYTVDNIFAADGTKLVDAGAKLATSDPTNDSGFTWFDVDVPIRAETYPDSGNSGKYRIVEITAPAGYLLDNSPIEVEFTYAGQEVAWQVVDGTNTNLRTTVNISKQDVTNGKELPGAKLEIRNADGKLIEGWTSAKAPHTVRGLELDKEYTLIEKRAPETYAEAENIVFKLVQVGNEQENEVHVKTGGTWEKLDDTTVVMQDAPVLDIDKVDAGGTLLSGATLTIRDEDKNVIDTWVTDSNTHHVPISEDGIHLSDRKTEHIYTLTEDAAPAGYEVASSVQFKVKLVDETVCLYLRTDEKADWERADKRLITMVDKATPHHEDTPEPTPAPTPAPTPAPT
;
A
#
# COMPACT_ATOMS: atom_id res chain seq x y z
N TYR A 1 12.89 15.84 24.69
CA TYR A 1 13.87 16.50 23.81
C TYR A 1 14.18 15.59 22.63
N LEU A 2 14.55 16.19 21.48
CA LEU A 2 14.75 15.48 20.23
C LEU A 2 16.18 15.70 19.73
N PRO A 3 16.94 14.63 19.42
CA PRO A 3 18.25 14.74 18.80
C PRO A 3 18.13 14.99 17.28
N GLY A 4 19.15 15.64 16.71
CA GLY A 4 19.30 15.77 15.26
C GLY A 4 18.80 17.08 14.67
N ALA A 5 18.17 17.97 15.42
CA ALA A 5 17.84 19.32 14.96
C ALA A 5 19.10 20.16 14.73
N VAL A 6 19.14 20.93 13.65
CA VAL A 6 20.23 21.86 13.33
C VAL A 6 19.66 23.26 13.21
N TYR A 7 20.37 24.23 13.78
CA TYR A 7 19.95 25.62 13.82
C TYR A 7 20.99 26.54 13.18
N GLU A 8 20.54 27.70 12.70
CA GLU A 8 21.40 28.80 12.29
C GLU A 8 21.17 30.03 13.18
N LEU A 9 22.27 30.72 13.49
CA LEU A 9 22.28 31.97 14.24
C LEU A 9 22.40 33.15 13.29
N TYR A 10 21.52 34.14 13.44
CA TYR A 10 21.47 35.35 12.64
C TYR A 10 21.53 36.60 13.51
N THR A 11 22.11 37.68 12.96
CA THR A 11 22.00 39.00 13.59
C THR A 11 20.57 39.54 13.41
N VAL A 12 20.07 40.28 14.38
CA VAL A 12 18.86 41.10 14.21
C VAL A 12 19.25 42.48 13.70
N ASP A 13 20.29 43.10 14.26
CA ASP A 13 20.78 44.41 13.89
C ASP A 13 22.18 44.33 13.25
N ASN A 14 22.66 45.46 12.71
CA ASN A 14 24.06 45.56 12.26
C ASN A 14 25.01 45.38 13.46
N ILE A 15 26.15 44.75 13.21
CA ILE A 15 27.24 44.63 14.19
C ILE A 15 28.33 45.65 13.86
N PHE A 16 28.77 46.36 14.85
CA PHE A 16 29.82 47.40 14.76
C PHE A 16 31.02 47.04 15.64
N ALA A 17 32.19 47.45 15.18
CA ALA A 17 33.40 47.47 16.01
C ALA A 17 33.35 48.65 16.98
N ALA A 18 34.27 48.69 17.97
CA ALA A 18 34.36 49.74 18.98
C ALA A 18 34.64 51.15 18.38
N ASP A 19 35.20 51.22 17.19
CA ASP A 19 35.46 52.47 16.47
C ASP A 19 34.29 52.92 15.59
N GLY A 20 33.15 52.21 15.63
CA GLY A 20 31.96 52.49 14.83
C GLY A 20 31.99 51.92 13.44
N THR A 21 33.01 51.17 13.06
CA THR A 21 33.06 50.48 11.74
C THR A 21 32.04 49.34 11.69
N LYS A 22 31.17 49.35 10.67
CA LYS A 22 30.22 48.24 10.50
C LYS A 22 30.96 46.97 10.08
N LEU A 23 30.81 45.91 10.84
CA LEU A 23 31.42 44.59 10.61
C LEU A 23 30.47 43.62 9.91
N VAL A 24 29.19 43.59 10.31
CA VAL A 24 28.19 42.65 9.83
C VAL A 24 26.87 43.38 9.59
N ASP A 25 26.18 43.02 8.50
CA ASP A 25 24.86 43.57 8.19
C ASP A 25 23.76 42.89 9.03
N ALA A 26 22.71 43.62 9.34
CA ALA A 26 21.49 43.07 9.93
C ALA A 26 20.93 41.91 9.11
N GLY A 27 20.49 40.85 9.76
CA GLY A 27 19.96 39.64 9.13
C GLY A 27 21.01 38.69 8.54
N ALA A 28 22.30 38.97 8.76
CA ALA A 28 23.36 38.05 8.26
C ALA A 28 23.46 36.80 9.14
N LYS A 29 23.73 35.67 8.49
CA LYS A 29 24.06 34.41 9.17
C LYS A 29 25.45 34.49 9.78
N LEU A 30 25.56 34.11 11.07
CA LEU A 30 26.80 34.08 11.85
C LEU A 30 27.37 32.66 11.97
N ALA A 31 26.53 31.69 12.27
CA ALA A 31 26.96 30.31 12.51
C ALA A 31 25.85 29.30 12.22
N THR A 32 26.24 28.05 12.07
CA THR A 32 25.37 26.88 12.06
C THR A 32 25.75 26.02 13.25
N SER A 33 24.77 25.48 13.97
CA SER A 33 24.99 24.63 15.14
C SER A 33 25.43 23.23 14.74
N ASP A 34 26.03 22.50 15.69
CA ASP A 34 26.01 21.05 15.63
C ASP A 34 24.55 20.52 15.77
N PRO A 35 24.28 19.27 15.35
CA PRO A 35 22.96 18.66 15.63
C PRO A 35 22.70 18.57 17.13
N THR A 36 21.43 18.78 17.55
CA THR A 36 21.04 18.56 18.95
C THR A 36 21.37 17.14 19.39
N ASN A 37 21.87 17.00 20.63
CA ASN A 37 22.13 15.72 21.25
C ASN A 37 20.86 15.08 21.85
N ASP A 38 20.97 13.90 22.47
CA ASP A 38 19.85 13.18 23.11
C ASP A 38 19.14 13.94 24.23
N SER A 39 19.80 14.98 24.80
CA SER A 39 19.22 15.88 25.78
C SER A 39 18.61 17.14 25.15
N GLY A 40 18.61 17.25 23.81
CA GLY A 40 18.07 18.40 23.06
C GLY A 40 18.94 19.64 23.08
N PHE A 41 20.21 19.54 23.50
CA PHE A 41 21.15 20.67 23.52
C PHE A 41 21.97 20.68 22.21
N THR A 42 22.21 21.92 21.75
CA THR A 42 23.22 22.25 20.75
C THR A 42 23.97 23.51 21.13
N TRP A 43 25.00 23.85 20.39
CA TRP A 43 25.80 25.05 20.60
C TRP A 43 26.26 25.65 19.28
N PHE A 44 26.58 26.93 19.31
CA PHE A 44 27.23 27.64 18.22
C PHE A 44 28.66 27.98 18.65
N ASP A 45 29.64 27.56 17.87
CA ASP A 45 31.04 27.90 18.08
C ASP A 45 31.36 29.20 17.34
N VAL A 46 30.92 30.34 17.93
CA VAL A 46 31.11 31.67 17.37
C VAL A 46 31.10 32.73 18.46
N ASP A 47 32.02 33.68 18.36
CA ASP A 47 32.02 34.87 19.20
C ASP A 47 31.04 35.90 18.66
N VAL A 48 30.12 36.35 19.53
CA VAL A 48 29.12 37.37 19.17
C VAL A 48 29.16 38.55 20.11
N PRO A 49 29.00 39.80 19.62
CA PRO A 49 28.88 40.97 20.48
C PRO A 49 27.65 40.86 21.38
N ILE A 50 27.84 41.17 22.62
CA ILE A 50 26.78 41.26 23.64
C ILE A 50 26.37 42.71 23.87
N ARG A 51 25.17 42.94 24.41
CA ARG A 51 24.77 44.24 24.90
C ARG A 51 25.57 44.57 26.17
N ALA A 52 26.38 45.61 26.10
CA ALA A 52 27.13 46.07 27.25
C ALA A 52 26.41 47.26 27.93
N GLU A 53 25.98 47.06 29.18
CA GLU A 53 25.36 48.15 29.95
C GLU A 53 26.33 49.32 30.24
N THR A 54 27.64 49.01 30.19
CA THR A 54 28.72 49.98 30.50
C THR A 54 29.27 50.67 29.25
N TYR A 55 28.88 50.27 28.04
CA TYR A 55 29.29 50.89 26.77
C TYR A 55 28.08 51.14 25.86
N PRO A 56 27.24 52.15 26.22
CA PRO A 56 26.06 52.47 25.42
C PRO A 56 26.38 52.91 23.97
N ASP A 57 27.63 53.33 23.72
CA ASP A 57 28.07 53.81 22.40
C ASP A 57 28.57 52.70 21.45
N SER A 58 28.62 51.44 21.88
CA SER A 58 29.06 50.32 20.99
C SER A 58 28.13 50.09 19.81
N GLY A 59 26.88 50.55 19.85
CA GLY A 59 25.90 50.41 18.82
C GLY A 59 25.35 48.96 18.65
N ASN A 60 25.86 47.98 19.41
CA ASN A 60 25.42 46.59 19.34
C ASN A 60 24.25 46.33 20.30
N SER A 61 23.17 45.78 19.79
CA SER A 61 21.96 45.46 20.57
C SER A 61 22.09 44.20 21.41
N GLY A 62 23.02 43.30 21.07
CA GLY A 62 23.09 41.94 21.64
C GLY A 62 21.95 41.03 21.24
N LYS A 63 21.13 41.42 20.25
CA LYS A 63 19.97 40.70 19.80
C LYS A 63 20.28 39.82 18.58
N TYR A 64 19.83 38.58 18.68
CA TYR A 64 20.01 37.56 17.65
C TYR A 64 18.73 36.76 17.48
N ARG A 65 18.64 36.01 16.40
CA ARG A 65 17.60 35.02 16.21
C ARG A 65 18.21 33.69 15.81
N ILE A 66 17.64 32.65 16.36
CA ILE A 66 17.99 31.26 16.07
C ILE A 66 16.85 30.66 15.24
N VAL A 67 17.17 29.99 14.13
CA VAL A 67 16.19 29.41 13.23
C VAL A 67 16.56 27.95 13.00
N GLU A 68 15.61 27.04 13.16
CA GLU A 68 15.79 25.65 12.80
C GLU A 68 15.89 25.52 11.26
N ILE A 69 16.92 24.84 10.78
CA ILE A 69 17.14 24.57 9.34
C ILE A 69 17.05 23.09 8.99
N THR A 70 17.11 22.22 10.00
CA THR A 70 16.94 20.76 9.84
C THR A 70 16.17 20.26 11.05
N ALA A 71 15.01 19.66 10.81
CA ALA A 71 14.23 19.00 11.84
C ALA A 71 14.83 17.62 12.20
N PRO A 72 14.55 17.09 13.39
CA PRO A 72 14.82 15.70 13.73
C PRO A 72 14.15 14.73 12.77
N ALA A 73 14.74 13.55 12.57
CA ALA A 73 14.18 12.52 11.69
C ALA A 73 12.74 12.14 12.08
N GLY A 74 11.82 12.15 11.13
CA GLY A 74 10.40 11.87 11.33
C GLY A 74 9.58 13.03 11.90
N TYR A 75 10.14 14.23 11.90
CA TYR A 75 9.48 15.46 12.35
C TYR A 75 9.48 16.51 11.25
N LEU A 76 8.55 17.44 11.35
CA LEU A 76 8.40 18.59 10.47
C LEU A 76 9.28 19.74 10.98
N LEU A 77 9.87 20.47 10.05
CA LEU A 77 10.68 21.65 10.34
C LEU A 77 9.80 22.76 10.91
N ASP A 78 10.18 23.30 12.06
CA ASP A 78 9.63 24.54 12.60
C ASP A 78 10.70 25.64 12.49
N ASN A 79 10.64 26.42 11.44
CA ASN A 79 11.56 27.53 11.21
C ASN A 79 11.11 28.85 11.86
N SER A 80 10.17 28.80 12.79
CA SER A 80 9.81 29.97 13.61
C SER A 80 11.05 30.48 14.35
N PRO A 81 11.42 31.77 14.22
CA PRO A 81 12.63 32.26 14.83
C PRO A 81 12.49 32.35 16.35
N ILE A 82 13.54 31.90 17.03
CA ILE A 82 13.70 32.11 18.49
C ILE A 82 14.53 33.37 18.67
N GLU A 83 13.92 34.42 19.21
CA GLU A 83 14.61 35.68 19.50
C GLU A 83 15.38 35.53 20.81
N VAL A 84 16.67 35.93 20.80
CA VAL A 84 17.56 35.85 21.95
C VAL A 84 18.31 37.17 22.12
N GLU A 85 18.63 37.54 23.37
CA GLU A 85 19.44 38.70 23.67
C GLU A 85 20.57 38.31 24.64
N PHE A 86 21.81 38.57 24.24
CA PHE A 86 22.97 38.34 25.08
C PHE A 86 23.39 39.63 25.78
N THR A 87 23.38 39.58 27.09
CA THR A 87 23.79 40.71 27.97
C THR A 87 25.08 40.36 28.69
N TYR A 88 25.78 41.37 29.19
CA TYR A 88 27.01 41.18 29.94
C TYR A 88 26.76 40.41 31.25
N ALA A 89 27.36 39.24 31.38
CA ALA A 89 27.22 38.37 32.53
C ALA A 89 28.45 38.31 33.45
N GLY A 90 29.48 39.12 33.20
CA GLY A 90 30.75 39.16 33.94
C GLY A 90 31.94 38.65 33.13
N GLN A 91 33.16 39.07 33.52
CA GLN A 91 34.40 38.74 32.77
C GLN A 91 34.81 37.25 32.82
N GLU A 92 34.25 36.49 33.76
CA GLU A 92 34.56 35.09 33.97
C GLU A 92 33.54 34.15 33.29
N VAL A 93 32.53 34.69 32.60
CA VAL A 93 31.50 33.90 31.90
C VAL A 93 31.93 33.69 30.46
N ALA A 94 32.49 32.50 30.18
CA ALA A 94 32.96 32.13 28.86
C ALA A 94 31.79 31.67 27.91
N TRP A 95 30.65 31.27 28.46
CA TRP A 95 29.51 30.79 27.74
C TRP A 95 28.19 31.36 28.24
N GLN A 96 27.32 31.74 27.36
CA GLN A 96 25.95 32.09 27.74
C GLN A 96 24.98 30.99 27.29
N VAL A 97 24.09 30.60 28.18
CA VAL A 97 23.00 29.63 27.88
C VAL A 97 21.72 30.42 27.67
N VAL A 98 21.05 30.16 26.60
CA VAL A 98 19.73 30.71 26.29
C VAL A 98 18.75 29.55 26.22
N ASP A 99 17.63 29.68 26.91
CA ASP A 99 16.53 28.75 26.82
C ASP A 99 15.63 29.15 25.64
N GLY A 100 15.63 28.37 24.62
CA GLY A 100 14.70 28.48 23.49
C GLY A 100 13.92 27.19 23.35
N THR A 101 12.64 27.29 23.08
CA THR A 101 11.80 26.10 22.80
C THR A 101 11.33 26.14 21.36
N ASN A 102 11.59 25.07 20.64
CA ASN A 102 11.01 24.79 19.34
C ASN A 102 10.20 23.51 19.45
N THR A 103 9.04 23.42 18.81
CA THR A 103 8.14 22.27 18.88
C THR A 103 7.90 21.72 17.49
N ASN A 104 8.56 20.60 17.18
CA ASN A 104 8.37 19.91 15.92
C ASN A 104 7.19 18.93 16.01
N LEU A 105 6.28 18.98 15.06
CA LEU A 105 5.23 17.99 14.91
C LEU A 105 5.76 16.76 14.16
N ARG A 106 5.27 15.59 14.52
CA ARG A 106 5.59 14.36 13.77
C ARG A 106 4.93 14.37 12.41
N THR A 107 5.63 13.89 11.40
CA THR A 107 5.04 13.55 10.12
C THR A 107 3.92 12.54 10.29
N THR A 108 2.90 12.61 9.45
CA THR A 108 1.71 11.75 9.56
C THR A 108 1.22 11.33 8.18
N VAL A 109 0.86 10.05 8.05
CA VAL A 109 0.16 9.50 6.88
C VAL A 109 -0.91 8.54 7.37
N ASN A 110 -2.09 8.58 6.75
CA ASN A 110 -3.16 7.62 6.98
C ASN A 110 -3.12 6.55 5.88
N ILE A 111 -3.33 5.30 6.26
CA ILE A 111 -3.42 4.17 5.34
C ILE A 111 -4.83 3.62 5.43
N SER A 112 -5.57 3.75 4.35
CA SER A 112 -6.93 3.24 4.20
C SER A 112 -6.89 1.97 3.36
N LYS A 113 -7.42 0.87 3.87
CA LYS A 113 -7.56 -0.40 3.15
C LYS A 113 -9.02 -0.60 2.81
N GLN A 114 -9.37 -0.61 1.52
CA GLN A 114 -10.77 -0.55 1.08
C GLN A 114 -11.15 -1.69 0.13
N ASP A 115 -12.43 -2.03 0.14
CA ASP A 115 -13.07 -2.83 -0.90
C ASP A 115 -13.34 -1.94 -2.13
N VAL A 116 -12.79 -2.28 -3.29
CA VAL A 116 -12.91 -1.51 -4.54
C VAL A 116 -14.36 -1.35 -5.00
N THR A 117 -15.26 -2.29 -4.63
CA THR A 117 -16.65 -2.30 -5.09
C THR A 117 -17.57 -1.32 -4.36
N ASN A 118 -17.18 -0.89 -3.16
CA ASN A 118 -18.03 -0.05 -2.31
C ASN A 118 -17.29 1.08 -1.59
N GLY A 119 -15.95 1.14 -1.69
CA GLY A 119 -15.09 2.15 -1.06
C GLY A 119 -15.03 2.08 0.46
N LYS A 120 -15.50 1.01 1.09
CA LYS A 120 -15.48 0.87 2.55
C LYS A 120 -14.20 0.25 3.05
N GLU A 121 -13.83 0.62 4.27
CA GLU A 121 -12.70 0.01 4.97
C GLU A 121 -12.85 -1.51 5.06
N LEU A 122 -11.81 -2.22 4.63
CA LEU A 122 -11.72 -3.67 4.55
C LEU A 122 -10.84 -4.22 5.66
N PRO A 123 -11.41 -4.76 6.74
CA PRO A 123 -10.63 -5.31 7.84
C PRO A 123 -10.06 -6.70 7.50
N GLY A 124 -8.92 -7.03 8.11
CA GLY A 124 -8.33 -8.38 8.08
C GLY A 124 -7.11 -8.53 7.16
N ALA A 125 -6.80 -7.55 6.32
CA ALA A 125 -5.58 -7.52 5.53
C ALA A 125 -4.33 -7.40 6.41
N LYS A 126 -3.24 -8.11 6.08
CA LYS A 126 -1.93 -7.95 6.72
C LYS A 126 -1.08 -6.99 5.91
N LEU A 127 -0.82 -5.82 6.47
CA LEU A 127 -0.13 -4.72 5.81
C LEU A 127 1.23 -4.45 6.47
N GLU A 128 2.18 -4.02 5.66
CA GLU A 128 3.52 -3.61 6.08
C GLU A 128 3.94 -2.34 5.34
N ILE A 129 4.68 -1.46 6.04
CA ILE A 129 5.45 -0.40 5.41
C ILE A 129 6.93 -0.75 5.54
N ARG A 130 7.65 -0.65 4.41
CA ARG A 130 9.11 -0.83 4.34
C ARG A 130 9.77 0.41 3.74
N ASN A 131 11.00 0.70 4.20
CA ASN A 131 11.82 1.73 3.58
C ASN A 131 12.47 1.24 2.26
N ALA A 132 13.20 2.12 1.57
CA ALA A 132 13.88 1.80 0.31
C ALA A 132 14.91 0.65 0.42
N ASP A 133 15.47 0.41 1.61
CA ASP A 133 16.38 -0.72 1.87
C ASP A 133 15.63 -2.03 2.17
N GLY A 134 14.30 -2.03 2.12
CA GLY A 134 13.46 -3.18 2.44
C GLY A 134 13.28 -3.46 3.94
N LYS A 135 13.81 -2.59 4.83
CA LYS A 135 13.65 -2.73 6.27
C LYS A 135 12.19 -2.46 6.66
N LEU A 136 11.62 -3.36 7.47
CA LEU A 136 10.30 -3.18 8.05
C LEU A 136 10.30 -1.96 8.98
N ILE A 137 9.38 -1.04 8.73
CA ILE A 137 9.12 0.13 9.57
C ILE A 137 7.94 -0.15 10.50
N GLU A 138 6.82 -0.59 9.95
CA GLU A 138 5.60 -0.92 10.71
C GLU A 138 4.81 -2.03 10.02
N GLY A 139 4.10 -2.85 10.78
CA GLY A 139 3.20 -3.89 10.28
C GLY A 139 1.96 -4.01 11.17
N TRP A 140 0.79 -4.14 10.54
CA TRP A 140 -0.49 -4.22 11.26
C TRP A 140 -1.51 -5.07 10.51
N THR A 141 -2.69 -5.22 11.12
CA THR A 141 -3.87 -5.78 10.46
C THR A 141 -4.87 -4.65 10.22
N SER A 142 -5.39 -4.53 8.99
CA SER A 142 -6.40 -3.53 8.66
C SER A 142 -7.67 -3.68 9.53
N ALA A 143 -8.32 -2.57 9.79
CA ALA A 143 -9.51 -2.46 10.65
C ALA A 143 -10.64 -1.74 9.90
N LYS A 144 -11.72 -1.38 10.62
CA LYS A 144 -12.85 -0.62 10.07
C LYS A 144 -12.61 0.91 10.01
N ALA A 145 -11.36 1.31 10.14
CA ALA A 145 -10.91 2.70 10.06
C ALA A 145 -9.48 2.74 9.52
N PRO A 146 -9.06 3.84 8.88
CA PRO A 146 -7.68 4.02 8.44
C PRO A 146 -6.69 3.88 9.58
N HIS A 147 -5.52 3.34 9.28
CA HIS A 147 -4.39 3.25 10.21
C HIS A 147 -3.49 4.47 10.04
N THR A 148 -3.15 5.15 11.16
CA THR A 148 -2.30 6.32 11.14
C THR A 148 -0.86 5.96 11.49
N VAL A 149 0.05 6.19 10.56
CA VAL A 149 1.50 6.03 10.74
C VAL A 149 2.14 7.39 11.00
N ARG A 150 3.06 7.46 11.95
CA ARG A 150 3.72 8.71 12.37
C ARG A 150 5.23 8.54 12.42
N GLY A 151 5.95 9.62 12.12
CA GLY A 151 7.40 9.67 12.29
C GLY A 151 8.16 9.07 11.12
N LEU A 152 7.58 9.01 9.93
CA LEU A 152 8.31 8.68 8.70
C LEU A 152 9.17 9.90 8.30
N GLU A 153 10.41 9.65 7.87
CA GLU A 153 11.29 10.72 7.41
C GLU A 153 10.78 11.35 6.10
N LEU A 154 10.93 12.67 6.00
CA LEU A 154 10.57 13.42 4.80
C LEU A 154 11.47 13.02 3.61
N ASP A 155 10.92 13.10 2.40
CA ASP A 155 11.60 12.85 1.12
C ASP A 155 12.24 11.45 0.97
N LYS A 156 11.91 10.51 1.86
CA LYS A 156 12.28 9.10 1.75
C LYS A 156 11.18 8.29 1.10
N GLU A 157 11.58 7.34 0.26
CA GLU A 157 10.64 6.39 -0.36
C GLU A 157 10.27 5.28 0.64
N TYR A 158 8.96 5.01 0.72
CA TYR A 158 8.38 3.91 1.48
C TYR A 158 7.50 3.09 0.57
N THR A 159 7.42 1.79 0.83
CA THR A 159 6.54 0.87 0.11
C THR A 159 5.51 0.31 1.08
N LEU A 160 4.24 0.54 0.78
CA LEU A 160 3.10 -0.14 1.41
C LEU A 160 2.90 -1.47 0.71
N ILE A 161 2.90 -2.56 1.46
CA ILE A 161 2.84 -3.94 0.97
C ILE A 161 1.68 -4.66 1.66
N GLU A 162 0.85 -5.31 0.90
CA GLU A 162 -0.07 -6.29 1.43
C GLU A 162 0.60 -7.66 1.46
N LYS A 163 0.72 -8.24 2.64
CA LYS A 163 1.30 -9.58 2.87
C LYS A 163 0.28 -10.69 2.79
N ARG A 164 -0.97 -10.36 2.96
CA ARG A 164 -2.11 -11.26 2.84
C ARG A 164 -3.40 -10.44 2.78
N ALA A 165 -4.17 -10.64 1.72
CA ALA A 165 -5.52 -10.12 1.62
C ALA A 165 -6.48 -10.83 2.61
N PRO A 166 -7.63 -10.24 2.95
CA PRO A 166 -8.71 -10.94 3.62
C PRO A 166 -9.22 -12.12 2.77
N GLU A 167 -9.85 -13.10 3.40
CA GLU A 167 -10.49 -14.20 2.66
C GLU A 167 -11.44 -13.67 1.58
N THR A 168 -11.42 -14.30 0.42
CA THR A 168 -12.26 -13.94 -0.73
C THR A 168 -11.93 -12.59 -1.41
N TYR A 169 -10.72 -12.07 -1.19
CA TYR A 169 -10.18 -10.89 -1.87
C TYR A 169 -8.83 -11.21 -2.52
N ALA A 170 -8.56 -10.55 -3.64
CA ALA A 170 -7.25 -10.59 -4.28
C ALA A 170 -6.28 -9.63 -3.57
N GLU A 171 -5.01 -10.01 -3.47
CA GLU A 171 -3.97 -9.12 -2.95
C GLU A 171 -3.79 -7.89 -3.86
N ALA A 172 -3.69 -6.71 -3.24
CA ALA A 172 -3.42 -5.47 -3.96
C ALA A 172 -1.96 -5.35 -4.38
N GLU A 173 -1.72 -4.56 -5.42
CA GLU A 173 -0.37 -4.15 -5.79
C GLU A 173 0.26 -3.24 -4.73
N ASN A 174 1.59 -3.29 -4.66
CA ASN A 174 2.36 -2.44 -3.75
C ASN A 174 2.24 -0.97 -4.15
N ILE A 175 2.15 -0.08 -3.15
CA ILE A 175 2.11 1.37 -3.35
C ILE A 175 3.40 1.99 -2.82
N VAL A 176 4.13 2.70 -3.68
CA VAL A 176 5.31 3.47 -3.28
C VAL A 176 4.89 4.91 -3.01
N PHE A 177 5.26 5.43 -1.85
CA PHE A 177 4.91 6.78 -1.42
C PHE A 177 6.05 7.48 -0.67
N LYS A 178 5.95 8.78 -0.53
CA LYS A 178 6.82 9.62 0.31
C LYS A 178 6.03 10.76 0.94
N LEU A 179 6.59 11.33 2.00
CA LEU A 179 6.07 12.52 2.64
C LEU A 179 6.95 13.72 2.27
N VAL A 180 6.32 14.87 2.02
CA VAL A 180 7.00 16.12 1.66
C VAL A 180 6.43 17.22 2.56
N GLN A 181 7.30 18.08 3.12
CA GLN A 181 6.82 19.20 3.92
C GLN A 181 6.29 20.33 3.04
N VAL A 182 5.18 20.95 3.47
CA VAL A 182 4.56 22.09 2.78
C VAL A 182 5.19 23.39 3.28
N GLY A 183 6.10 23.94 2.48
CA GLY A 183 6.70 25.26 2.79
C GLY A 183 7.27 25.34 4.19
N ASN A 184 6.83 26.36 4.95
CA ASN A 184 7.23 26.60 6.35
C ASN A 184 6.16 26.17 7.35
N GLU A 185 5.08 25.56 6.90
CA GLU A 185 4.01 25.07 7.76
C GLU A 185 4.37 23.69 8.31
N GLN A 186 3.95 23.46 9.57
CA GLN A 186 4.17 22.15 10.19
C GLN A 186 3.12 21.13 9.71
N GLU A 187 3.07 20.97 8.39
CA GLU A 187 2.21 20.00 7.68
C GLU A 187 3.01 19.23 6.64
N ASN A 188 2.60 18.02 6.34
CA ASN A 188 3.16 17.27 5.24
C ASN A 188 2.10 16.88 4.23
N GLU A 189 2.51 16.85 2.98
CA GLU A 189 1.80 16.23 1.87
C GLU A 189 2.25 14.78 1.72
N VAL A 190 1.40 13.97 1.10
CA VAL A 190 1.73 12.61 0.68
C VAL A 190 1.77 12.56 -0.83
N HIS A 191 2.83 12.00 -1.36
CA HIS A 191 3.01 11.76 -2.79
C HIS A 191 3.11 10.27 -3.05
N VAL A 192 2.39 9.76 -4.05
CA VAL A 192 2.46 8.37 -4.51
C VAL A 192 3.18 8.29 -5.85
N LYS A 193 3.81 7.16 -6.15
CA LYS A 193 4.56 6.94 -7.37
C LYS A 193 3.73 6.12 -8.35
N THR A 194 3.24 6.75 -9.42
CA THR A 194 2.44 6.13 -10.47
C THR A 194 3.21 6.15 -11.78
N GLY A 195 3.45 4.99 -12.41
CA GLY A 195 4.17 4.92 -13.68
C GLY A 195 5.57 5.54 -13.67
N GLY A 196 6.21 5.63 -12.49
CA GLY A 196 7.53 6.24 -12.29
C GLY A 196 7.50 7.74 -11.98
N THR A 197 6.35 8.40 -11.99
CA THR A 197 6.15 9.82 -11.63
C THR A 197 5.55 9.95 -10.23
N TRP A 198 5.90 11.05 -9.54
CA TRP A 198 5.33 11.38 -8.24
C TRP A 198 4.08 12.23 -8.43
N GLU A 199 2.98 11.79 -7.85
CA GLU A 199 1.69 12.48 -7.85
C GLU A 199 1.31 12.81 -6.41
N LYS A 200 0.99 14.10 -6.17
CA LYS A 200 0.50 14.55 -4.86
C LYS A 200 -0.92 14.06 -4.67
N LEU A 201 -1.22 13.51 -3.49
CA LEU A 201 -2.58 13.22 -3.07
C LEU A 201 -3.32 14.49 -2.60
N ASP A 202 -4.64 14.48 -2.71
CA ASP A 202 -5.47 15.61 -2.25
C ASP A 202 -5.49 15.73 -0.73
N ASP A 203 -5.22 14.63 -0.01
CA ASP A 203 -5.10 14.57 1.44
C ASP A 203 -3.91 13.71 1.87
N THR A 204 -3.77 13.42 3.15
CA THR A 204 -2.68 12.61 3.70
C THR A 204 -3.01 11.11 3.77
N THR A 205 -3.96 10.62 2.95
CA THR A 205 -4.41 9.22 2.99
C THR A 205 -3.95 8.45 1.76
N VAL A 206 -3.15 7.42 1.96
CA VAL A 206 -2.84 6.42 0.93
C VAL A 206 -3.94 5.36 0.96
N VAL A 207 -4.64 5.19 -0.16
CA VAL A 207 -5.72 4.21 -0.30
C VAL A 207 -5.20 2.99 -1.04
N MET A 208 -5.27 1.81 -0.41
CA MET A 208 -5.01 0.52 -1.02
C MET A 208 -6.32 -0.25 -1.13
N GLN A 209 -6.66 -0.71 -2.33
CA GLN A 209 -7.94 -1.35 -2.60
C GLN A 209 -7.76 -2.81 -2.98
N ASP A 210 -8.63 -3.68 -2.44
CA ASP A 210 -8.75 -5.07 -2.87
C ASP A 210 -10.02 -5.28 -3.67
N ALA A 211 -9.90 -6.13 -4.67
CA ALA A 211 -11.05 -6.64 -5.40
C ALA A 211 -11.54 -7.95 -4.76
N PRO A 212 -12.86 -8.08 -4.47
CA PRO A 212 -13.41 -9.38 -4.15
C PRO A 212 -13.19 -10.35 -5.32
N VAL A 213 -13.02 -11.65 -5.03
CA VAL A 213 -12.82 -12.66 -6.06
C VAL A 213 -14.06 -13.52 -6.23
N LEU A 214 -14.26 -13.98 -7.49
CA LEU A 214 -15.12 -15.10 -7.84
C LEU A 214 -14.25 -16.36 -7.85
N ASP A 215 -14.61 -17.34 -7.05
CA ASP A 215 -13.93 -18.62 -6.96
C ASP A 215 -14.53 -19.61 -7.98
N ILE A 216 -13.69 -20.39 -8.64
CA ILE A 216 -14.11 -21.40 -9.62
C ILE A 216 -13.38 -22.71 -9.34
N ASP A 217 -14.17 -23.73 -9.02
CA ASP A 217 -13.70 -25.10 -8.83
C ASP A 217 -14.09 -25.97 -10.01
N LYS A 218 -13.12 -26.70 -10.54
CA LYS A 218 -13.35 -27.81 -11.47
C LYS A 218 -13.20 -29.12 -10.73
N VAL A 219 -14.29 -29.91 -10.65
CA VAL A 219 -14.30 -31.11 -9.82
C VAL A 219 -14.86 -32.35 -10.59
N ASP A 220 -14.55 -33.52 -10.07
CA ASP A 220 -15.24 -34.75 -10.45
C ASP A 220 -16.61 -34.90 -9.73
N ALA A 221 -17.36 -35.94 -10.01
CA ALA A 221 -18.64 -36.25 -9.36
C ALA A 221 -18.51 -36.51 -7.83
N GLY A 222 -17.31 -36.77 -7.34
CA GLY A 222 -17.00 -36.96 -5.95
C GLY A 222 -16.59 -35.65 -5.22
N GLY A 223 -16.46 -34.53 -5.95
CA GLY A 223 -16.03 -33.25 -5.43
C GLY A 223 -14.50 -33.06 -5.35
N THR A 224 -13.72 -33.94 -5.97
CA THR A 224 -12.26 -33.83 -6.02
C THR A 224 -11.86 -32.85 -7.11
N LEU A 225 -10.97 -31.88 -6.81
CA LEU A 225 -10.46 -30.93 -7.79
C LEU A 225 -9.72 -31.65 -8.94
N LEU A 226 -10.04 -31.25 -10.15
CA LEU A 226 -9.47 -31.82 -11.39
C LEU A 226 -8.47 -30.87 -12.03
N SER A 227 -7.33 -31.43 -12.47
CA SER A 227 -6.33 -30.71 -13.27
C SER A 227 -6.44 -31.08 -14.75
N GLY A 228 -6.06 -30.16 -15.66
CA GLY A 228 -5.95 -30.38 -17.08
C GLY A 228 -7.21 -30.04 -17.88
N ALA A 229 -8.28 -29.52 -17.27
CA ALA A 229 -9.39 -28.92 -18.01
C ALA A 229 -8.99 -27.52 -18.51
N THR A 230 -9.42 -27.15 -19.71
CA THR A 230 -9.33 -25.78 -20.20
C THR A 230 -10.67 -25.07 -19.98
N LEU A 231 -10.70 -24.05 -19.12
CA LEU A 231 -11.89 -23.25 -18.84
C LEU A 231 -11.74 -21.85 -19.40
N THR A 232 -12.85 -21.27 -19.84
CA THR A 232 -12.88 -19.90 -20.36
C THR A 232 -14.13 -19.17 -19.89
N ILE A 233 -13.95 -17.93 -19.44
CA ILE A 233 -15.04 -16.98 -19.16
C ILE A 233 -15.16 -16.03 -20.35
N ARG A 234 -16.39 -15.84 -20.83
CA ARG A 234 -16.72 -14.88 -21.88
C ARG A 234 -17.85 -13.97 -21.44
N ASP A 235 -17.80 -12.72 -21.89
CA ASP A 235 -18.89 -11.75 -21.72
C ASP A 235 -20.05 -12.00 -22.73
N GLU A 236 -21.04 -11.12 -22.73
CA GLU A 236 -22.21 -11.15 -23.64
C GLU A 236 -21.83 -11.00 -25.10
N ASP A 237 -20.75 -10.25 -25.38
CA ASP A 237 -20.21 -10.01 -26.73
C ASP A 237 -19.24 -11.13 -27.17
N LYS A 238 -19.05 -12.16 -26.34
CA LYS A 238 -18.14 -13.29 -26.51
C LYS A 238 -16.65 -12.95 -26.42
N ASN A 239 -16.32 -11.77 -25.90
CA ASN A 239 -14.93 -11.46 -25.57
C ASN A 239 -14.46 -12.38 -24.46
N VAL A 240 -13.22 -12.84 -24.56
CA VAL A 240 -12.59 -13.63 -23.50
C VAL A 240 -12.18 -12.70 -22.37
N ILE A 241 -12.72 -12.96 -21.18
CA ILE A 241 -12.36 -12.26 -19.92
C ILE A 241 -11.20 -12.99 -19.27
N ASP A 242 -11.26 -14.32 -19.20
CA ASP A 242 -10.20 -15.15 -18.63
C ASP A 242 -10.20 -16.55 -19.30
N THR A 243 -9.02 -17.16 -19.37
CA THR A 243 -8.86 -18.55 -19.83
C THR A 243 -7.66 -19.19 -19.14
N TRP A 244 -7.84 -20.40 -18.61
CA TRP A 244 -6.78 -21.11 -17.89
C TRP A 244 -6.91 -22.62 -18.03
N VAL A 245 -5.83 -23.31 -17.66
CA VAL A 245 -5.84 -24.77 -17.49
C VAL A 245 -5.88 -25.07 -15.99
N THR A 246 -6.82 -25.90 -15.56
CA THR A 246 -6.98 -26.22 -14.12
C THR A 246 -5.79 -27.03 -13.59
N ASP A 247 -5.39 -26.76 -12.34
CA ASP A 247 -4.20 -27.33 -11.69
C ASP A 247 -4.50 -27.98 -10.32
N SER A 248 -5.74 -28.39 -10.07
CA SER A 248 -6.23 -28.93 -8.79
C SER A 248 -6.28 -27.90 -7.63
N ASN A 249 -6.27 -26.60 -7.96
CA ASN A 249 -6.56 -25.52 -7.04
C ASN A 249 -7.82 -24.76 -7.48
N THR A 250 -8.42 -24.03 -6.56
CA THR A 250 -9.48 -23.05 -6.87
C THR A 250 -8.89 -21.95 -7.73
N HIS A 251 -9.53 -21.60 -8.82
CA HIS A 251 -9.17 -20.45 -9.64
C HIS A 251 -9.90 -19.20 -9.14
N HIS A 252 -9.17 -18.08 -9.00
CA HIS A 252 -9.67 -16.82 -8.45
C HIS A 252 -9.73 -15.75 -9.54
N VAL A 253 -10.93 -15.24 -9.83
CA VAL A 253 -11.13 -14.16 -10.81
C VAL A 253 -11.54 -12.89 -10.11
N PRO A 254 -10.76 -11.78 -10.22
CA PRO A 254 -11.10 -10.52 -9.58
C PRO A 254 -12.42 -9.94 -10.10
N ILE A 255 -13.21 -9.38 -9.17
CA ILE A 255 -14.42 -8.62 -9.47
C ILE A 255 -14.05 -7.13 -9.44
N SER A 256 -13.73 -6.57 -10.60
CA SER A 256 -13.18 -5.21 -10.77
C SER A 256 -13.47 -4.70 -12.18
N GLU A 257 -13.07 -3.47 -12.48
CA GLU A 257 -13.20 -2.88 -13.82
C GLU A 257 -12.38 -3.61 -14.90
N ASP A 258 -11.30 -4.30 -14.52
CA ASP A 258 -10.42 -5.06 -15.43
C ASP A 258 -10.81 -6.55 -15.51
N GLY A 259 -11.83 -7.01 -14.79
CA GLY A 259 -12.23 -8.41 -14.67
C GLY A 259 -13.73 -8.60 -14.81
N ILE A 260 -14.33 -9.24 -13.81
CA ILE A 260 -15.78 -9.41 -13.73
C ILE A 260 -16.42 -8.13 -13.23
N HIS A 261 -17.28 -7.51 -14.06
CA HIS A 261 -18.00 -6.29 -13.69
C HIS A 261 -19.24 -6.58 -12.84
N LEU A 262 -19.52 -5.69 -11.90
CA LEU A 262 -20.76 -5.73 -11.15
C LEU A 262 -21.93 -5.31 -12.05
N SER A 263 -22.98 -6.11 -12.08
CA SER A 263 -24.27 -5.69 -12.66
C SER A 263 -24.98 -4.70 -11.74
N ASP A 264 -25.52 -3.66 -12.32
CA ASP A 264 -26.32 -2.65 -11.62
C ASP A 264 -27.79 -2.64 -12.12
N ARG A 265 -28.56 -1.62 -11.75
CA ARG A 265 -29.96 -1.48 -12.18
C ARG A 265 -30.14 -1.08 -13.65
N LYS A 266 -29.08 -0.54 -14.29
CA LYS A 266 -29.10 -0.03 -15.66
C LYS A 266 -28.41 -1.00 -16.63
N THR A 267 -27.34 -1.65 -16.15
CA THR A 267 -26.49 -2.53 -16.96
C THR A 267 -26.39 -3.88 -16.27
N GLU A 268 -26.86 -4.92 -16.94
CA GLU A 268 -26.59 -6.30 -16.54
C GLU A 268 -25.36 -6.81 -17.30
N HIS A 269 -24.38 -7.31 -16.57
CA HIS A 269 -23.22 -7.99 -17.12
C HIS A 269 -23.40 -9.49 -16.90
N ILE A 270 -23.59 -10.23 -18.00
CA ILE A 270 -23.79 -11.68 -17.99
C ILE A 270 -22.57 -12.34 -18.57
N TYR A 271 -22.01 -13.26 -17.83
CA TYR A 271 -20.85 -14.04 -18.25
C TYR A 271 -21.21 -15.49 -18.45
N THR A 272 -20.47 -16.18 -19.33
CA THR A 272 -20.58 -17.61 -19.58
C THR A 272 -19.25 -18.27 -19.28
N LEU A 273 -19.24 -19.21 -18.33
CA LEU A 273 -18.13 -20.11 -18.08
C LEU A 273 -18.31 -21.36 -18.92
N THR A 274 -17.33 -21.68 -19.76
CA THR A 274 -17.31 -22.86 -20.63
C THR A 274 -16.09 -23.72 -20.32
N GLU A 275 -16.24 -25.00 -20.48
CA GLU A 275 -15.13 -25.94 -20.60
C GLU A 275 -14.83 -26.17 -22.08
N ASP A 276 -13.69 -25.64 -22.52
CA ASP A 276 -13.24 -25.78 -23.92
C ASP A 276 -12.56 -27.14 -24.17
N ALA A 277 -11.98 -27.75 -23.12
CA ALA A 277 -11.43 -29.10 -23.13
C ALA A 277 -11.52 -29.75 -21.75
N ALA A 278 -12.03 -30.98 -21.70
CA ALA A 278 -12.06 -31.77 -20.46
C ALA A 278 -10.73 -32.48 -20.20
N PRO A 279 -10.42 -32.84 -18.94
CA PRO A 279 -9.29 -33.72 -18.65
C PRO A 279 -9.45 -35.11 -19.25
N ALA A 280 -8.35 -35.82 -19.46
CA ALA A 280 -8.39 -37.18 -19.98
C ALA A 280 -9.27 -38.11 -19.11
N GLY A 281 -10.22 -38.81 -19.72
CA GLY A 281 -11.15 -39.69 -19.03
C GLY A 281 -12.43 -39.04 -18.53
N TYR A 282 -12.67 -37.76 -18.88
CA TYR A 282 -13.89 -37.04 -18.53
C TYR A 282 -14.61 -36.48 -19.73
N GLU A 283 -15.91 -36.26 -19.60
CA GLU A 283 -16.74 -35.58 -20.58
C GLU A 283 -16.75 -34.09 -20.33
N VAL A 284 -16.83 -33.27 -21.39
CA VAL A 284 -16.95 -31.80 -21.29
C VAL A 284 -18.22 -31.44 -20.51
N ALA A 285 -18.07 -30.63 -19.47
CA ALA A 285 -19.20 -30.16 -18.66
C ALA A 285 -20.07 -29.16 -19.43
N SER A 286 -21.34 -29.04 -19.01
CA SER A 286 -22.23 -27.99 -19.49
C SER A 286 -21.77 -26.64 -19.06
N SER A 287 -21.95 -25.61 -19.91
CA SER A 287 -21.65 -24.22 -19.56
C SER A 287 -22.55 -23.70 -18.45
N VAL A 288 -22.06 -22.72 -17.71
CA VAL A 288 -22.78 -22.03 -16.64
C VAL A 288 -22.80 -20.54 -16.95
N GLN A 289 -24.00 -19.92 -16.94
CA GLN A 289 -24.11 -18.48 -17.00
C GLN A 289 -24.15 -17.89 -15.59
N PHE A 290 -23.47 -16.77 -15.40
CA PHE A 290 -23.42 -16.09 -14.11
C PHE A 290 -23.40 -14.58 -14.26
N LYS A 291 -23.75 -13.90 -13.17
CA LYS A 291 -23.60 -12.46 -12.97
C LYS A 291 -23.33 -12.17 -11.51
N VAL A 292 -22.67 -11.05 -11.23
CA VAL A 292 -22.42 -10.57 -9.88
C VAL A 292 -23.11 -9.23 -9.65
N LYS A 293 -23.68 -9.03 -8.47
CA LYS A 293 -24.39 -7.81 -8.08
C LYS A 293 -24.00 -7.40 -6.66
N LEU A 294 -23.94 -6.10 -6.43
CA LEU A 294 -23.85 -5.56 -5.08
C LEU A 294 -25.26 -5.49 -4.46
N VAL A 295 -25.50 -6.27 -3.42
CA VAL A 295 -26.78 -6.31 -2.67
C VAL A 295 -26.47 -6.06 -1.20
N ASP A 296 -27.05 -5.00 -0.64
CA ASP A 296 -26.78 -4.60 0.75
C ASP A 296 -25.29 -4.59 1.07
N GLU A 297 -24.50 -3.94 0.17
CA GLU A 297 -23.03 -3.79 0.28
C GLU A 297 -22.24 -5.09 0.20
N THR A 298 -22.87 -6.20 -0.14
CA THR A 298 -22.25 -7.50 -0.31
C THR A 298 -22.27 -7.91 -1.78
N VAL A 299 -21.14 -8.34 -2.31
CA VAL A 299 -21.06 -8.90 -3.67
C VAL A 299 -21.68 -10.29 -3.69
N CYS A 300 -22.75 -10.45 -4.43
CA CYS A 300 -23.55 -11.68 -4.55
C CYS A 300 -23.44 -12.26 -5.94
N LEU A 301 -23.22 -13.57 -6.01
CA LEU A 301 -23.20 -14.36 -7.24
C LEU A 301 -24.61 -14.89 -7.55
N TYR A 302 -24.98 -14.82 -8.83
CA TYR A 302 -26.20 -15.42 -9.38
C TYR A 302 -25.83 -16.32 -10.52
N LEU A 303 -26.41 -17.52 -10.54
CA LEU A 303 -26.15 -18.58 -11.52
C LEU A 303 -27.42 -18.97 -12.27
N ARG A 304 -27.27 -19.44 -13.52
CA ARG A 304 -28.31 -20.20 -14.25
C ARG A 304 -27.64 -21.18 -15.21
N THR A 305 -28.33 -22.25 -15.54
CA THR A 305 -27.80 -23.33 -16.40
C THR A 305 -28.07 -23.08 -17.89
N ASP A 306 -29.11 -22.28 -18.21
CA ASP A 306 -29.45 -21.89 -19.59
C ASP A 306 -30.17 -20.53 -19.61
N GLU A 307 -30.34 -19.90 -20.76
CA GLU A 307 -30.94 -18.59 -20.94
C GLU A 307 -32.42 -18.48 -20.51
N LYS A 308 -33.12 -19.61 -20.39
CA LYS A 308 -34.54 -19.67 -20.02
C LYS A 308 -34.73 -19.94 -18.52
N ALA A 309 -33.69 -20.38 -17.84
CA ALA A 309 -33.73 -20.64 -16.41
C ALA A 309 -33.73 -19.31 -15.60
N ASP A 310 -34.41 -19.35 -14.46
CA ASP A 310 -34.37 -18.24 -13.51
C ASP A 310 -32.98 -18.12 -12.89
N TRP A 311 -32.61 -16.90 -12.48
CA TRP A 311 -31.38 -16.65 -11.75
C TRP A 311 -31.50 -17.10 -10.32
N GLU A 312 -30.61 -18.01 -9.89
CA GLU A 312 -30.50 -18.48 -8.53
C GLU A 312 -29.32 -17.81 -7.84
N ARG A 313 -29.54 -17.23 -6.64
CA ARG A 313 -28.47 -16.66 -5.83
C ARG A 313 -27.68 -17.80 -5.21
N ALA A 314 -26.37 -17.80 -5.42
CA ALA A 314 -25.45 -18.72 -4.75
C ALA A 314 -25.19 -18.31 -3.30
N ASP A 315 -24.97 -19.28 -2.42
CA ASP A 315 -24.65 -19.04 -1.00
C ASP A 315 -23.25 -18.44 -0.82
N LYS A 316 -22.34 -18.73 -1.75
CA LYS A 316 -20.95 -18.24 -1.78
C LYS A 316 -20.63 -17.72 -3.17
N ARG A 317 -19.55 -16.94 -3.29
CA ARG A 317 -18.99 -16.53 -4.59
C ARG A 317 -18.14 -17.66 -5.19
N LEU A 318 -18.73 -18.83 -5.33
CA LEU A 318 -18.08 -20.04 -5.85
C LEU A 318 -18.94 -20.67 -6.96
N ILE A 319 -18.33 -20.90 -8.12
CA ILE A 319 -18.91 -21.73 -9.19
C ILE A 319 -18.20 -23.08 -9.15
N THR A 320 -18.97 -24.15 -9.01
CA THR A 320 -18.44 -25.51 -9.09
C THR A 320 -18.89 -26.15 -10.40
N MET A 321 -17.91 -26.43 -11.29
CA MET A 321 -18.16 -27.13 -12.55
C MET A 321 -17.76 -28.60 -12.40
N VAL A 322 -18.75 -29.49 -12.58
CA VAL A 322 -18.61 -30.91 -12.32
C VAL A 322 -18.48 -31.72 -13.63
N ASP A 323 -17.42 -32.53 -13.72
CA ASP A 323 -17.24 -33.49 -14.82
C ASP A 323 -17.78 -34.87 -14.49
N LYS A 324 -18.26 -35.52 -15.51
CA LYS A 324 -18.62 -36.92 -15.48
C LYS A 324 -17.50 -37.76 -16.13
N ALA A 325 -17.09 -38.83 -15.47
CA ALA A 325 -16.14 -39.75 -16.07
C ALA A 325 -16.74 -40.36 -17.33
N THR A 326 -15.93 -40.50 -18.39
CA THR A 326 -16.33 -41.23 -19.59
C THR A 326 -16.57 -42.69 -19.23
N PRO A 327 -17.68 -43.29 -19.67
CA PRO A 327 -17.90 -44.70 -19.40
C PRO A 327 -16.75 -45.56 -19.93
N HIS A 328 -16.13 -46.34 -19.08
CA HIS A 328 -15.21 -47.40 -19.53
C HIS A 328 -16.03 -48.37 -20.38
N HIS A 329 -15.74 -48.45 -21.67
CA HIS A 329 -16.16 -49.58 -22.44
C HIS A 329 -15.29 -50.76 -21.96
N GLU A 330 -15.85 -51.62 -21.13
CA GLU A 330 -15.21 -52.93 -20.87
C GLU A 330 -15.05 -53.59 -22.24
N ASP A 331 -13.81 -53.77 -22.69
CA ASP A 331 -13.50 -54.58 -23.83
C ASP A 331 -14.17 -55.95 -23.65
N THR A 332 -15.17 -56.23 -24.48
CA THR A 332 -15.78 -57.54 -24.52
C THR A 332 -14.65 -58.56 -24.68
N PRO A 333 -14.46 -59.52 -23.76
CA PRO A 333 -13.34 -60.45 -23.87
C PRO A 333 -13.40 -61.11 -25.24
N GLU A 334 -12.28 -61.10 -25.96
CA GLU A 334 -12.12 -61.75 -27.24
C GLU A 334 -12.60 -63.19 -27.15
N PRO A 335 -13.48 -63.68 -28.04
CA PRO A 335 -14.03 -65.04 -27.93
C PRO A 335 -12.88 -66.03 -27.93
N THR A 336 -12.82 -66.84 -26.87
CA THR A 336 -11.84 -67.90 -26.68
C THR A 336 -11.82 -68.77 -27.97
N PRO A 337 -10.66 -68.99 -28.64
CA PRO A 337 -10.57 -69.79 -29.84
C PRO A 337 -11.07 -71.23 -29.57
N ALA A 338 -11.91 -71.73 -30.44
CA ALA A 338 -12.47 -73.06 -30.35
C ALA A 338 -11.37 -74.11 -30.20
N PRO A 339 -11.57 -75.17 -29.38
CA PRO A 339 -10.58 -76.23 -29.18
C PRO A 339 -10.29 -76.94 -30.51
N THR A 340 -9.01 -77.07 -30.85
CA THR A 340 -8.51 -77.82 -32.01
C THR A 340 -9.01 -79.26 -31.92
N PRO A 341 -9.66 -79.79 -32.97
CA PRO A 341 -10.12 -81.18 -32.95
C PRO A 341 -8.97 -82.15 -32.79
N ALA A 342 -9.17 -83.19 -31.99
CA ALA A 342 -8.22 -84.28 -31.75
C ALA A 342 -7.83 -84.99 -33.02
N PRO A 343 -6.56 -85.44 -33.18
CA PRO A 343 -6.12 -86.16 -34.36
C PRO A 343 -6.83 -87.47 -34.46
N THR A 344 -7.37 -87.80 -35.66
CA THR A 344 -8.00 -89.07 -36.02
C THR A 344 -6.98 -90.22 -35.92
N PRO A 345 -7.29 -91.37 -35.24
CA PRO A 345 -6.40 -92.49 -35.16
C PRO A 345 -6.21 -93.13 -36.54
N ALA A 346 -4.96 -93.57 -36.90
CA ALA A 346 -4.62 -94.23 -38.13
C ALA A 346 -5.28 -95.63 -38.23
N PRO A 347 -5.69 -96.07 -39.43
CA PRO A 347 -6.26 -97.40 -39.64
C PRO A 347 -5.18 -98.46 -39.46
N THR A 348 -5.54 -99.59 -38.81
CA THR A 348 -4.83 -100.87 -38.69
C THR A 348 -4.83 -101.65 -39.99
#